data_5700aae2f8b01809f184a23cd7b46829
#
_entry.id   5700aae2f8b01809f184a23cd7b46829
#
_cell.length_a   1.000
_cell.length_b   1.000
_cell.length_c   1.000
_cell.angle_alpha   90.00
_cell.angle_beta   90.00
_cell.angle_gamma   90.00
#
_symmetry.space_group_name_H-M   'P 1'
#
loop_
_entity.id
_entity.type
_entity.pdbx_description
1 polymer ?
#
loop_
_entity_poly.entity_id
_entity_poly.type
_entity_poly.pdbx_seq_one_letter_code
_entity_poly.pdbx_strand_id
1 'polypeptide(L)'
;MQKAVSALGPAPLREEALVHWIHPLFSRVLHRAGDEIYLANHSLGRPLDQTARDVQEALQCWYENMDDAWEDWLTEREAFRGRIARLINAARHDCIVPKSSAGQGLRAVLNCYDKKIGVVT
;
A
#
# COMPACT_ATOMS: atom_id res chain seq x y z
N MET A 1 -13.36 -4.58 0.05
CA MET A 1 -12.35 -4.45 1.12
C MET A 1 -12.92 -3.92 2.44
N GLN A 2 -13.59 -2.78 2.50
CA GLN A 2 -14.16 -2.23 3.75
C GLN A 2 -15.08 -3.21 4.50
N LYS A 3 -15.95 -3.94 3.81
CA LYS A 3 -16.81 -4.97 4.44
C LYS A 3 -16.02 -6.08 5.12
N ALA A 4 -14.91 -6.53 4.50
CA ALA A 4 -14.04 -7.56 5.07
C ALA A 4 -13.37 -7.07 6.36
N VAL A 5 -12.81 -5.87 6.34
CA VAL A 5 -12.16 -5.27 7.51
C VAL A 5 -13.16 -5.06 8.65
N SER A 6 -14.37 -4.55 8.36
CA SER A 6 -15.41 -4.35 9.36
C SER A 6 -15.91 -5.67 9.98
N ALA A 7 -15.98 -6.72 9.18
CA ALA A 7 -16.44 -8.04 9.64
C ALA A 7 -15.41 -8.76 10.54
N LEU A 8 -14.11 -8.50 10.35
CA LEU A 8 -13.06 -9.06 11.20
C LEU A 8 -13.05 -8.48 12.61
N GLY A 9 -13.44 -7.19 12.76
CA GLY A 9 -13.51 -6.53 14.06
C GLY A 9 -12.18 -6.53 14.83
N PRO A 10 -12.20 -6.16 16.13
CA PRO A 10 -11.01 -6.13 16.99
C PRO A 10 -10.66 -7.48 17.64
N ALA A 11 -11.48 -8.51 17.44
CA ALA A 11 -11.24 -9.83 18.01
C ALA A 11 -10.02 -10.53 17.35
N PRO A 12 -9.40 -11.52 18.03
CA PRO A 12 -8.36 -12.32 17.41
C PRO A 12 -8.85 -12.95 16.11
N LEU A 13 -8.02 -12.88 15.07
CA LEU A 13 -8.35 -13.42 13.75
C LEU A 13 -8.52 -14.95 13.84
N ARG A 14 -9.64 -15.44 13.33
CA ARG A 14 -9.93 -16.87 13.21
C ARG A 14 -9.78 -17.30 11.77
N GLU A 15 -9.35 -18.52 11.54
CA GLU A 15 -9.10 -19.06 10.21
C GLU A 15 -10.35 -18.97 9.31
N GLU A 16 -11.52 -19.37 9.83
CA GLU A 16 -12.77 -19.31 9.07
C GLU A 16 -13.08 -17.88 8.62
N ALA A 17 -12.81 -16.88 9.46
CA ALA A 17 -13.03 -15.47 9.11
C ALA A 17 -12.05 -15.00 8.04
N LEU A 18 -10.79 -15.44 8.10
CA LEU A 18 -9.80 -15.15 7.06
C LEU A 18 -10.19 -15.80 5.73
N VAL A 19 -10.56 -17.06 5.72
CA VAL A 19 -11.01 -17.77 4.53
C VAL A 19 -12.24 -17.09 3.92
N HIS A 20 -13.20 -16.70 4.73
CA HIS A 20 -14.43 -16.09 4.23
C HIS A 20 -14.25 -14.64 3.73
N TRP A 21 -13.47 -13.81 4.46
CA TRP A 21 -13.41 -12.38 4.21
C TRP A 21 -12.13 -11.91 3.51
N ILE A 22 -11.02 -12.60 3.72
CA ILE A 22 -9.71 -12.15 3.21
C ILE A 22 -9.29 -12.95 1.97
N HIS A 23 -9.43 -14.26 1.96
CA HIS A 23 -9.03 -15.06 0.79
C HIS A 23 -9.66 -14.58 -0.53
N PRO A 24 -10.94 -14.17 -0.60
CA PRO A 24 -11.52 -13.67 -1.84
C PRO A 24 -10.85 -12.40 -2.38
N LEU A 25 -10.13 -11.65 -1.55
CA LEU A 25 -9.40 -10.46 -1.99
C LEU A 25 -8.08 -10.82 -2.71
N PHE A 26 -7.61 -12.05 -2.56
CA PHE A 26 -6.35 -12.58 -3.07
C PHE A 26 -6.54 -13.85 -3.90
N SER A 27 -7.72 -14.05 -4.48
CA SER A 27 -8.12 -15.33 -5.10
C SER A 27 -7.14 -15.79 -6.18
N ARG A 28 -6.62 -14.88 -7.01
CA ARG A 28 -5.67 -15.19 -8.09
C ARG A 28 -4.35 -15.74 -7.56
N VAL A 29 -3.80 -15.09 -6.54
CA VAL A 29 -2.53 -15.51 -5.93
C VAL A 29 -2.70 -16.81 -5.19
N LEU A 30 -3.78 -16.99 -4.43
CA LEU A 30 -4.05 -18.21 -3.70
C LEU A 30 -4.29 -19.40 -4.64
N HIS A 31 -5.03 -19.19 -5.73
CA HIS A 31 -5.20 -20.22 -6.76
C HIS A 31 -3.87 -20.64 -7.40
N ARG A 32 -2.96 -19.69 -7.68
CA ARG A 32 -1.64 -19.97 -8.24
C ARG A 32 -0.73 -20.68 -7.23
N ALA A 33 -0.79 -20.29 -5.96
CA ALA A 33 0.06 -20.84 -4.91
C ALA A 33 -0.33 -22.29 -4.53
N GLY A 34 -1.62 -22.65 -4.64
CA GLY A 34 -2.10 -23.94 -4.15
C GLY A 34 -1.73 -24.14 -2.69
N ASP A 35 -1.01 -25.23 -2.40
CA ASP A 35 -0.55 -25.59 -1.05
C ASP A 35 0.80 -24.94 -0.66
N GLU A 36 1.37 -24.09 -1.53
CA GLU A 36 2.65 -23.43 -1.23
C GLU A 36 2.53 -22.39 -0.12
N ILE A 37 3.41 -22.48 0.87
CA ILE A 37 3.52 -21.49 1.94
C ILE A 37 4.45 -20.37 1.49
N TYR A 38 3.89 -19.18 1.23
CA TYR A 38 4.66 -18.01 0.83
C TYR A 38 5.12 -17.20 2.05
N LEU A 39 6.42 -17.23 2.34
CA LEU A 39 7.02 -16.55 3.50
C LEU A 39 7.76 -15.25 3.14
N ALA A 40 7.83 -14.88 1.86
CA ALA A 40 8.61 -13.72 1.39
C ALA A 40 7.81 -12.39 1.37
N ASN A 41 6.72 -12.28 2.12
CA ASN A 41 5.90 -11.05 2.19
C ASN A 41 6.68 -9.81 2.65
N HIS A 42 7.80 -9.98 3.34
CA HIS A 42 8.70 -8.89 3.74
C HIS A 42 9.38 -8.21 2.53
N SER A 43 9.58 -8.96 1.45
CA SER A 43 10.19 -8.46 0.21
C SER A 43 9.13 -8.01 -0.80
N LEU A 44 8.17 -8.89 -1.08
CA LEU A 44 7.08 -8.62 -2.02
C LEU A 44 5.78 -9.16 -1.43
N GLY A 45 4.88 -8.26 -1.06
CA GLY A 45 3.55 -8.62 -0.57
C GLY A 45 2.70 -9.27 -1.67
N ARG A 46 1.72 -10.07 -1.27
CA ARG A 46 0.75 -10.65 -2.21
C ARG A 46 -0.13 -9.54 -2.79
N PRO A 47 -0.28 -9.47 -4.14
CA PRO A 47 -1.16 -8.47 -4.76
C PRO A 47 -2.64 -8.81 -4.50
N LEU A 48 -3.43 -7.78 -4.24
CA LEU A 48 -4.88 -7.88 -4.23
C LEU A 48 -5.42 -8.09 -5.66
N ASP A 49 -6.51 -8.84 -5.81
CA ASP A 49 -7.18 -8.99 -7.10
C ASP A 49 -7.66 -7.66 -7.68
N GLN A 50 -7.99 -6.71 -6.79
CA GLN A 50 -8.40 -5.35 -7.15
C GLN A 50 -7.29 -4.54 -7.81
N THR A 51 -6.00 -4.81 -7.51
CA THR A 51 -4.85 -4.02 -7.99
C THR A 51 -4.82 -3.87 -9.51
N ALA A 52 -5.18 -4.91 -10.25
CA ALA A 52 -5.20 -4.85 -11.72
C ALA A 52 -6.26 -3.87 -12.24
N ARG A 53 -7.41 -3.79 -11.56
CA ARG A 53 -8.47 -2.83 -11.91
C ARG A 53 -8.07 -1.41 -11.56
N ASP A 54 -7.52 -1.19 -10.38
CA ASP A 54 -7.07 0.14 -9.94
C ASP A 54 -6.02 0.72 -10.90
N VAL A 55 -5.08 -0.12 -11.38
CA VAL A 55 -4.08 0.29 -12.38
C VAL A 55 -4.73 0.61 -13.72
N GLN A 56 -5.69 -0.20 -14.17
CA GLN A 56 -6.43 0.06 -15.40
C GLN A 56 -7.25 1.34 -15.34
N GLU A 57 -7.93 1.59 -14.23
CA GLU A 57 -8.70 2.81 -13.99
C GLU A 57 -7.79 4.05 -14.01
N ALA A 58 -6.61 3.98 -13.40
CA ALA A 58 -5.64 5.06 -13.43
C ALA A 58 -5.12 5.34 -14.85
N LEU A 59 -4.86 4.30 -15.64
CA LEU A 59 -4.46 4.44 -17.06
C LEU A 59 -5.59 5.02 -17.91
N GLN A 60 -6.81 4.56 -17.70
CA GLN A 60 -7.98 5.08 -18.42
C GLN A 60 -8.23 6.55 -18.11
N CYS A 61 -8.12 6.94 -16.84
CA CYS A 61 -8.17 8.33 -16.42
C CYS A 61 -7.15 9.19 -17.18
N TRP A 62 -5.93 8.68 -17.36
CA TRP A 62 -4.90 9.37 -18.12
C TRP A 62 -5.27 9.50 -19.62
N TYR A 63 -5.72 8.42 -20.24
CA TYR A 63 -6.11 8.45 -21.67
C TYR A 63 -7.27 9.41 -21.96
N GLU A 64 -8.19 9.54 -21.03
CA GLU A 64 -9.39 10.39 -21.18
C GLU A 64 -9.12 11.84 -20.82
N ASN A 65 -8.31 12.12 -19.79
CA ASN A 65 -8.18 13.43 -19.19
C ASN A 65 -6.79 14.08 -19.40
N MET A 66 -5.80 13.33 -19.91
CA MET A 66 -4.43 13.81 -20.13
C MET A 66 -3.86 14.49 -18.86
N ASP A 67 -3.56 15.79 -18.92
CA ASP A 67 -3.00 16.57 -17.81
C ASP A 67 -4.01 16.84 -16.68
N ASP A 68 -5.30 16.87 -16.96
CA ASP A 68 -6.34 17.02 -15.92
C ASP A 68 -6.41 15.79 -14.99
N ALA A 69 -5.90 14.63 -15.41
CA ALA A 69 -5.79 13.44 -14.56
C ALA A 69 -4.95 13.67 -13.29
N TRP A 70 -4.11 14.69 -13.25
CA TRP A 70 -3.31 15.03 -12.07
C TRP A 70 -4.16 15.35 -10.84
N GLU A 71 -5.31 15.95 -10.97
CA GLU A 71 -6.19 16.29 -9.84
C GLU A 71 -6.65 15.01 -9.12
N ASP A 72 -7.10 14.02 -9.89
CA ASP A 72 -7.54 12.73 -9.35
C ASP A 72 -6.38 11.98 -8.68
N TRP A 73 -5.23 11.90 -9.33
CA TRP A 73 -4.06 11.21 -8.78
C TRP A 73 -3.50 11.88 -7.52
N LEU A 74 -3.51 13.23 -7.47
CA LEU A 74 -3.09 13.96 -6.29
C LEU A 74 -4.07 13.74 -5.13
N THR A 75 -5.35 13.68 -5.41
CA THR A 75 -6.39 13.36 -4.43
C THR A 75 -6.20 11.96 -3.85
N GLU A 76 -5.96 10.95 -4.69
CA GLU A 76 -5.67 9.60 -4.22
C GLU A 76 -4.38 9.52 -3.42
N ARG A 77 -3.34 10.28 -3.82
CA ARG A 77 -2.10 10.38 -3.04
C ARG A 77 -2.36 10.93 -1.64
N GLU A 78 -3.16 11.97 -1.50
CA GLU A 78 -3.50 12.53 -0.19
C GLU A 78 -4.33 11.55 0.65
N ALA A 79 -5.27 10.84 0.03
CA ALA A 79 -6.03 9.78 0.69
C ALA A 79 -5.09 8.64 1.19
N PHE A 80 -4.12 8.24 0.38
CA PHE A 80 -3.09 7.27 0.75
C PHE A 80 -2.29 7.75 1.97
N ARG A 81 -1.78 9.00 1.94
CA ARG A 81 -1.04 9.59 3.07
C ARG A 81 -1.85 9.58 4.35
N GLY A 82 -3.12 9.95 4.27
CA GLY A 82 -4.04 9.93 5.41
C GLY A 82 -4.27 8.52 5.97
N ARG A 83 -4.37 7.51 5.11
CA ARG A 83 -4.51 6.10 5.54
C ARG A 83 -3.25 5.60 6.25
N ILE A 84 -2.07 5.87 5.70
CA ILE A 84 -0.79 5.49 6.32
C ILE A 84 -0.58 6.23 7.65
N ALA A 85 -0.84 7.54 7.69
CA ALA A 85 -0.71 8.34 8.92
C ALA A 85 -1.54 7.74 10.07
N ARG A 86 -2.80 7.35 9.79
CA ARG A 86 -3.65 6.69 10.78
C ARG A 86 -3.09 5.32 11.20
N LEU A 87 -2.59 4.53 10.23
CA LEU A 87 -2.07 3.19 10.50
C LEU A 87 -0.87 3.21 11.45
N ILE A 88 0.04 4.17 11.29
CA ILE A 88 1.25 4.30 12.11
C ILE A 88 1.11 5.32 13.23
N ASN A 89 -0.08 5.86 13.45
CA ASN A 89 -0.35 6.90 14.45
C ASN A 89 0.57 8.13 14.30
N ALA A 90 0.79 8.56 13.06
CA ALA A 90 1.56 9.78 12.80
C ALA A 90 0.75 11.02 13.18
N ALA A 91 1.43 12.05 13.70
CA ALA A 91 0.79 13.29 14.16
C ALA A 91 0.01 14.02 13.04
N ARG A 92 0.51 13.94 11.80
CA ARG A 92 -0.08 14.62 10.64
C ARG A 92 0.15 13.78 9.37
N HIS A 93 -0.76 13.88 8.41
CA HIS A 93 -0.65 13.16 7.13
C HIS A 93 0.45 13.73 6.21
N ASP A 94 0.78 15.00 6.32
CA ASP A 94 1.84 15.65 5.55
C ASP A 94 3.26 15.22 5.96
N CYS A 95 3.40 14.54 7.11
CA CYS A 95 4.63 13.86 7.49
C CYS A 95 4.90 12.59 6.66
N ILE A 96 3.91 12.08 5.93
CA ILE A 96 4.04 10.90 5.08
C ILE A 96 4.50 11.32 3.69
N VAL A 97 5.71 10.94 3.32
CA VAL A 97 6.28 11.23 2.01
C VAL A 97 6.54 9.92 1.25
N PRO A 98 5.66 9.54 0.32
CA PRO A 98 5.85 8.34 -0.49
C PRO A 98 7.15 8.42 -1.31
N LYS A 99 7.88 7.31 -1.37
CA LYS A 99 9.09 7.15 -2.17
C LYS A 99 9.01 5.84 -2.95
N SER A 100 9.63 5.78 -4.12
CA SER A 100 9.61 4.58 -4.96
C SER A 100 10.54 3.48 -4.46
N SER A 101 11.48 3.78 -3.55
CA SER A 101 12.37 2.80 -2.94
C SER A 101 12.92 3.25 -1.59
N ALA A 102 13.35 2.30 -0.77
CA ALA A 102 14.05 2.57 0.49
C ALA A 102 15.32 3.43 0.27
N GLY A 103 16.07 3.19 -0.81
CA GLY A 103 17.25 3.99 -1.16
C GLY A 103 16.92 5.45 -1.46
N GLN A 104 15.81 5.74 -2.12
CA GLN A 104 15.35 7.11 -2.30
C GLN A 104 14.91 7.75 -0.98
N GLY A 105 14.26 6.98 -0.12
CA GLY A 105 13.88 7.44 1.21
C GLY A 105 15.11 7.83 2.04
N LEU A 106 16.08 6.94 2.12
CA LEU A 106 17.35 7.19 2.83
C LEU A 106 18.07 8.42 2.29
N ARG A 107 18.22 8.53 0.96
CA ARG A 107 18.84 9.71 0.33
C ARG A 107 18.10 11.00 0.68
N ALA A 108 16.77 10.99 0.68
CA ALA A 108 16.00 12.17 1.06
C ALA A 108 16.27 12.58 2.51
N VAL A 109 16.34 11.61 3.44
CA VAL A 109 16.67 11.87 4.85
C VAL A 109 18.09 12.43 4.98
N LEU A 110 19.07 11.79 4.34
CA LEU A 110 20.47 12.25 4.39
C LEU A 110 20.67 13.67 3.82
N ASN A 111 19.90 14.02 2.79
CA ASN A 111 19.97 15.36 2.19
C ASN A 111 19.31 16.47 3.04
N CYS A 112 18.59 16.12 4.12
CA CYS A 112 18.06 17.10 5.06
C CYS A 112 19.09 17.65 6.05
N TYR A 113 20.31 17.12 6.04
CA TYR A 113 21.37 17.55 6.96
C TYR A 113 22.40 18.39 6.23
N ASP A 114 22.72 19.55 6.79
CA ASP A 114 23.72 20.49 6.24
C ASP A 114 25.17 20.02 6.41
N LYS A 115 25.40 19.03 7.28
CA LYS A 115 26.71 18.49 7.59
C LYS A 115 26.87 17.06 7.10
N LYS A 116 28.11 16.71 6.75
CA LYS A 116 28.47 15.34 6.40
C LYS A 116 28.17 14.40 7.56
N ILE A 117 27.29 13.43 7.33
CA ILE A 117 26.86 12.47 8.35
C ILE A 117 27.74 11.23 8.27
N GLY A 118 28.21 10.75 9.43
CA GLY A 118 28.80 9.43 9.56
C GLY A 118 27.71 8.37 9.69
N VAL A 119 27.80 7.33 8.90
CA VAL A 119 26.93 6.15 9.05
C VAL A 119 27.71 5.09 9.80
N VAL A 120 27.17 4.66 10.93
CA VAL A 120 27.72 3.52 11.69
C VAL A 120 27.03 2.24 11.16
N THR A 121 27.84 1.29 10.68
CA THR A 121 27.41 -0.02 10.19
C THR A 121 27.76 -1.11 11.17
#